data_333a3e2fb6c02f10361c268581fc1b60
#
_entry.id   333a3e2fb6c02f10361c268581fc1b60
#
_cell.length_a   1.000
_cell.length_b   1.000
_cell.length_c   1.000
_cell.angle_alpha   90.00
_cell.angle_beta   90.00
_cell.angle_gamma   90.00
#
_symmetry.space_group_name_H-M   'P 1'
#
loop_
_entity.id
_entity.type
_entity.pdbx_description
1 polymer ?
#
loop_
_entity_poly.entity_id
_entity_poly.type
_entity_poly.pdbx_seq_one_letter_code
_entity_poly.pdbx_strand_id
1 'polypeptide(L)'
;YRGFFDISDDRQFFIVHHDEVNCISRGVPIEKAMEPENMIAWAMNGNPVPALHGFPLRLVITGYPGSASQKYLTRIWVRDKVHDGPKMTGYSYRLPAYPVAPGTEVPQSDMEVMTTMSVKSIITFPQTGVQVPANEPTEVRGHAWAGKGDVAAMPVSIDFGQTWTEAKLEPAPNKFAWQRWRANVTLPEAGYYEVWA
;
A
#
# COMPACT_ATOMS: atom_id res chain seq x y z
N TYR A 1 24.67 -2.15 -4.14
CA TYR A 1 25.14 -1.76 -5.48
C TYR A 1 24.11 -0.83 -6.08
N ARG A 2 24.43 0.46 -6.24
CA ARG A 2 23.64 1.40 -7.04
C ARG A 2 24.14 1.27 -8.48
N GLY A 3 23.39 0.59 -9.33
CA GLY A 3 23.59 0.67 -10.76
C GLY A 3 22.93 1.95 -11.26
N PHE A 4 23.69 2.89 -11.76
CA PHE A 4 23.17 4.05 -12.47
C PHE A 4 22.90 3.63 -13.91
N PHE A 5 21.66 3.74 -14.32
CA PHE A 5 21.28 3.72 -15.73
C PHE A 5 21.02 5.17 -16.16
N ASP A 6 21.83 5.70 -17.04
CA ASP A 6 21.57 6.97 -17.71
C ASP A 6 20.56 6.69 -18.83
N ILE A 7 19.31 7.08 -18.60
CA ILE A 7 18.22 6.87 -19.57
C ILE A 7 17.55 8.22 -19.82
N SER A 8 17.93 8.85 -20.91
CA SER A 8 17.35 10.09 -21.42
C SER A 8 16.23 9.78 -22.41
N ASP A 9 15.04 9.34 -21.96
CA ASP A 9 13.89 9.15 -22.85
C ASP A 9 12.61 8.79 -22.09
N ASP A 10 11.41 9.02 -22.68
CA ASP A 10 10.06 8.68 -22.18
C ASP A 10 9.80 7.17 -22.05
N ARG A 11 10.73 6.43 -21.48
CA ARG A 11 10.67 4.98 -21.38
C ARG A 11 9.94 4.52 -20.12
N GLN A 12 9.16 3.48 -20.26
CA GLN A 12 8.53 2.82 -19.12
C GLN A 12 9.28 1.57 -18.69
N PHE A 13 9.29 1.33 -17.40
CA PHE A 13 9.96 0.22 -16.76
C PHE A 13 9.03 -0.98 -16.64
N PHE A 14 9.49 -2.19 -16.95
CA PHE A 14 8.65 -3.37 -17.03
C PHE A 14 9.24 -4.58 -16.32
N ILE A 15 8.40 -5.26 -15.54
CA ILE A 15 8.81 -6.44 -14.78
C ILE A 15 7.85 -7.59 -15.02
N VAL A 16 8.35 -8.74 -15.45
CA VAL A 16 7.58 -9.97 -15.62
C VAL A 16 7.88 -10.94 -14.50
N HIS A 17 6.84 -11.44 -13.88
CA HIS A 17 6.90 -12.65 -13.05
C HIS A 17 6.67 -13.88 -13.92
N HIS A 18 7.51 -14.89 -13.77
CA HIS A 18 7.45 -16.13 -14.55
C HIS A 18 6.51 -17.12 -13.89
N ASP A 19 5.22 -17.06 -14.25
CA ASP A 19 4.30 -18.19 -14.07
C ASP A 19 3.30 -18.17 -15.25
N GLU A 20 3.33 -19.20 -16.09
CA GLU A 20 2.70 -19.18 -17.42
C GLU A 20 1.17 -19.11 -17.38
N VAL A 21 0.53 -19.35 -16.24
CA VAL A 21 -0.92 -19.52 -16.17
C VAL A 21 -1.68 -18.32 -15.58
N ASN A 22 -1.07 -17.48 -14.74
CA ASN A 22 -1.75 -16.37 -14.07
C ASN A 22 -0.88 -15.12 -13.84
N CYS A 23 0.03 -14.80 -14.72
CA CYS A 23 0.91 -13.64 -14.57
C CYS A 23 0.16 -12.34 -14.43
N ILE A 24 0.42 -11.65 -13.31
CA ILE A 24 0.17 -10.22 -13.19
C ILE A 24 1.44 -9.51 -13.64
N SER A 25 1.34 -8.69 -14.67
CA SER A 25 2.44 -7.85 -15.11
C SER A 25 2.14 -6.39 -14.81
N ARG A 26 3.15 -5.61 -14.44
CA ARG A 26 3.04 -4.18 -14.14
C ARG A 26 4.17 -3.42 -14.79
N GLY A 27 3.82 -2.24 -15.32
CA GLY A 27 4.77 -1.22 -15.73
C GLY A 27 4.69 -0.03 -14.77
N VAL A 28 5.80 0.65 -14.62
CA VAL A 28 5.87 1.93 -13.91
C VAL A 28 6.64 2.92 -14.79
N PRO A 29 6.30 4.24 -14.73
CA PRO A 29 7.07 5.26 -15.43
C PRO A 29 8.54 5.23 -15.00
N ILE A 30 9.45 5.60 -15.88
CA ILE A 30 10.88 5.57 -15.60
C ILE A 30 11.26 6.50 -14.44
N GLU A 31 10.62 7.66 -14.34
CA GLU A 31 10.82 8.60 -13.24
C GLU A 31 10.49 7.93 -11.90
N LYS A 32 9.38 7.17 -11.86
CA LYS A 32 9.02 6.40 -10.67
C LYS A 32 10.01 5.28 -10.39
N ALA A 33 10.45 4.55 -11.40
CA ALA A 33 11.42 3.46 -11.24
C ALA A 33 12.76 3.96 -10.68
N MET A 34 13.17 5.18 -11.02
CA MET A 34 14.43 5.81 -10.63
C MET A 34 14.37 6.51 -9.26
N GLU A 35 13.21 6.56 -8.58
CA GLU A 35 13.17 7.08 -7.21
C GLU A 35 14.08 6.29 -6.28
N PRO A 36 14.88 6.98 -5.42
CA PRO A 36 15.92 6.34 -4.60
C PRO A 36 15.38 5.39 -3.53
N GLU A 37 14.09 5.49 -3.21
CA GLU A 37 13.41 4.61 -2.26
C GLU A 37 13.03 3.25 -2.86
N ASN A 38 13.03 3.12 -4.19
CA ASN A 38 12.80 1.83 -4.85
C ASN A 38 14.03 0.94 -4.76
N MET A 39 13.82 -0.36 -4.64
CA MET A 39 14.92 -1.29 -4.44
C MET A 39 14.65 -2.68 -5.02
N ILE A 40 15.73 -3.37 -5.34
CA ILE A 40 15.74 -4.82 -5.51
C ILE A 40 16.24 -5.41 -4.19
N ALA A 41 15.34 -6.05 -3.44
CA ALA A 41 15.64 -6.63 -2.15
C ALA A 41 16.06 -8.10 -2.28
N TRP A 42 17.16 -8.45 -1.67
CA TRP A 42 17.69 -9.81 -1.52
C TRP A 42 17.69 -10.28 -0.06
N ALA A 43 17.53 -9.35 0.88
CA ALA A 43 17.44 -9.61 2.30
C ALA A 43 16.34 -8.76 2.95
N MET A 44 15.78 -9.25 4.05
CA MET A 44 14.77 -8.58 4.87
C MET A 44 15.11 -8.82 6.34
N ASN A 45 15.23 -7.73 7.13
CA ASN A 45 15.54 -7.79 8.55
C ASN A 45 16.81 -8.63 8.87
N GLY A 46 17.86 -8.48 8.06
CA GLY A 46 19.13 -9.19 8.24
C GLY A 46 19.17 -10.63 7.76
N ASN A 47 18.08 -11.18 7.24
CA ASN A 47 17.99 -12.53 6.70
C ASN A 47 17.68 -12.51 5.19
N PRO A 48 18.01 -13.55 4.42
CA PRO A 48 17.53 -13.68 3.05
C PRO A 48 16.03 -13.50 2.94
N VAL A 49 15.55 -12.94 1.84
CA VAL A 49 14.10 -12.82 1.60
C VAL A 49 13.44 -14.20 1.70
N PRO A 50 12.43 -14.41 2.55
CA PRO A 50 11.76 -15.71 2.65
C PRO A 50 11.12 -16.12 1.31
N ALA A 51 10.99 -17.43 1.06
CA ALA A 51 10.43 -17.96 -0.18
C ALA A 51 9.06 -17.36 -0.50
N LEU A 52 8.14 -17.29 0.47
CA LEU A 52 6.81 -16.70 0.30
C LEU A 52 6.83 -15.20 0.02
N HIS A 53 7.93 -14.51 0.34
CA HIS A 53 8.13 -13.09 0.09
C HIS A 53 8.93 -12.79 -1.18
N GLY A 54 9.35 -13.82 -1.93
CA GLY A 54 9.93 -13.67 -3.25
C GLY A 54 11.41 -13.95 -3.37
N PHE A 55 11.99 -14.85 -2.54
CA PHE A 55 13.36 -15.33 -2.70
C PHE A 55 13.63 -15.77 -4.15
N PRO A 56 14.83 -15.53 -4.73
CA PRO A 56 15.98 -14.85 -4.12
C PRO A 56 15.91 -13.32 -4.18
N LEU A 57 15.16 -12.74 -5.10
CA LEU A 57 15.07 -11.31 -5.35
C LEU A 57 13.62 -10.87 -5.49
N ARG A 58 13.30 -9.74 -4.86
CA ARG A 58 12.04 -9.06 -5.13
C ARG A 58 12.27 -7.59 -5.44
N LEU A 59 11.44 -7.07 -6.32
CA LEU A 59 11.34 -5.64 -6.52
C LEU A 59 10.43 -5.03 -5.45
N VAL A 60 10.78 -3.84 -4.98
CA VAL A 60 9.95 -3.00 -4.13
C VAL A 60 9.80 -1.65 -4.82
N ILE A 61 8.58 -1.34 -5.26
CA ILE A 61 8.19 -0.03 -5.79
C ILE A 61 7.38 0.66 -4.71
N THR A 62 8.02 1.58 -4.01
CA THR A 62 7.44 2.26 -2.85
C THR A 62 6.27 3.16 -3.22
N GLY A 63 5.26 3.24 -2.39
CA GLY A 63 4.07 4.07 -2.62
C GLY A 63 3.10 3.55 -3.71
N TYR A 64 3.50 2.55 -4.49
CA TYR A 64 2.63 1.90 -5.48
C TYR A 64 1.94 0.65 -4.88
N PRO A 65 0.83 0.18 -5.48
CA PRO A 65 0.18 -1.05 -5.06
C PRO A 65 1.16 -2.23 -5.03
N GLY A 66 0.95 -3.17 -4.11
CA GLY A 66 1.81 -4.34 -3.96
C GLY A 66 2.00 -5.18 -5.23
N SER A 67 1.09 -5.06 -6.19
CA SER A 67 1.21 -5.69 -7.51
C SER A 67 2.37 -5.13 -8.36
N ALA A 68 2.86 -3.93 -8.08
CA ALA A 68 4.06 -3.36 -8.71
C ALA A 68 5.36 -3.87 -8.06
N SER A 69 5.29 -4.41 -6.85
CA SER A 69 6.43 -4.94 -6.09
C SER A 69 6.56 -6.45 -6.33
N GLN A 70 7.16 -6.83 -7.46
CA GLN A 70 7.21 -8.20 -7.95
C GLN A 70 8.11 -9.10 -7.08
N LYS A 71 7.59 -10.29 -6.75
CA LYS A 71 8.34 -11.37 -6.12
C LYS A 71 9.02 -12.25 -7.19
N TYR A 72 10.05 -13.01 -6.78
CA TYR A 72 10.77 -13.95 -7.67
C TYR A 72 11.28 -13.25 -8.94
N LEU A 73 11.90 -12.09 -8.75
CA LEU A 73 12.36 -11.24 -9.84
C LEU A 73 13.40 -11.97 -10.69
N THR A 74 13.14 -12.13 -11.98
CA THR A 74 14.05 -12.76 -12.95
C THR A 74 14.48 -11.82 -14.06
N ARG A 75 13.67 -10.82 -14.39
CA ARG A 75 13.92 -9.91 -15.49
C ARG A 75 13.29 -8.55 -15.28
N ILE A 76 13.98 -7.54 -15.76
CA ILE A 76 13.55 -6.15 -15.82
C ILE A 76 13.70 -5.69 -17.26
N TRP A 77 12.64 -5.11 -17.83
CA TRP A 77 12.66 -4.56 -19.18
C TRP A 77 12.43 -3.06 -19.14
N VAL A 78 13.23 -2.34 -19.91
CA VAL A 78 12.98 -0.93 -20.23
C VAL A 78 12.32 -0.89 -21.60
N ARG A 79 11.18 -0.20 -21.70
CA ARG A 79 10.37 -0.13 -22.93
C ARG A 79 10.16 1.33 -23.32
N ASP A 80 9.88 1.54 -24.61
CA ASP A 80 9.54 2.82 -25.23
C ASP A 80 8.03 3.09 -25.31
N LYS A 81 7.21 2.25 -24.65
CA LYS A 81 5.76 2.39 -24.60
C LYS A 81 5.18 1.99 -23.24
N VAL A 82 3.98 2.51 -22.97
CA VAL A 82 3.19 2.12 -21.78
C VAL A 82 3.01 0.60 -21.76
N HIS A 83 3.15 0.02 -20.58
CA HIS A 83 2.99 -1.41 -20.42
C HIS A 83 1.56 -1.86 -20.73
N ASP A 84 1.46 -2.83 -21.65
CA ASP A 84 0.23 -3.37 -22.20
C ASP A 84 0.05 -4.91 -21.92
N GLY A 85 0.77 -5.40 -20.93
CA GLY A 85 0.74 -6.82 -20.55
C GLY A 85 -0.51 -7.26 -19.79
N PRO A 86 -0.59 -8.54 -19.40
CA PRO A 86 -1.76 -9.11 -18.74
C PRO A 86 -2.20 -8.31 -17.51
N LYS A 87 -3.51 -8.06 -17.42
CA LYS A 87 -4.15 -7.28 -16.33
C LYS A 87 -3.70 -5.82 -16.21
N MET A 88 -3.14 -5.25 -17.28
CA MET A 88 -2.94 -3.80 -17.44
C MET A 88 -4.02 -3.13 -18.28
N THR A 89 -4.89 -3.93 -18.89
CA THR A 89 -6.05 -3.48 -19.69
C THR A 89 -7.35 -3.88 -19.01
N GLY A 90 -8.47 -3.28 -19.42
CA GLY A 90 -9.79 -3.50 -18.81
C GLY A 90 -9.91 -2.86 -17.42
N TYR A 91 -10.75 -3.43 -16.57
CA TYR A 91 -11.04 -2.91 -15.23
C TYR A 91 -10.01 -3.32 -14.16
N SER A 92 -9.09 -4.22 -14.47
CA SER A 92 -8.14 -4.73 -13.49
C SER A 92 -7.16 -3.65 -13.05
N TYR A 93 -7.03 -3.46 -11.73
CA TYR A 93 -6.13 -2.49 -11.12
C TYR A 93 -6.34 -1.05 -11.62
N ARG A 94 -7.60 -0.70 -11.78
CA ARG A 94 -8.04 0.64 -12.10
C ARG A 94 -9.02 1.14 -11.05
N LEU A 95 -9.11 2.44 -10.94
CA LEU A 95 -10.06 3.14 -10.08
C LEU A 95 -10.81 4.15 -10.96
N PRO A 96 -12.06 4.50 -10.59
CA PRO A 96 -12.73 5.64 -11.22
C PRO A 96 -11.87 6.90 -11.12
N ALA A 97 -11.80 7.69 -12.18
CA ALA A 97 -11.10 8.97 -12.23
C ALA A 97 -11.72 10.04 -11.29
N TYR A 98 -12.93 9.78 -10.80
CA TYR A 98 -13.69 10.65 -9.91
C TYR A 98 -14.42 9.84 -8.82
N PRO A 99 -14.76 10.45 -7.67
CA PRO A 99 -15.49 9.78 -6.61
C PRO A 99 -16.87 9.30 -7.08
N VAL A 100 -17.21 8.06 -6.78
CA VAL A 100 -18.52 7.45 -7.08
C VAL A 100 -19.07 6.76 -5.84
N ALA A 101 -20.40 6.65 -5.76
CA ALA A 101 -21.05 5.89 -4.69
C ALA A 101 -20.71 4.38 -4.83
N PRO A 102 -20.64 3.63 -3.71
CA PRO A 102 -20.45 2.19 -3.77
C PRO A 102 -21.52 1.51 -4.64
N GLY A 103 -21.07 0.58 -5.51
CA GLY A 103 -21.96 -0.14 -6.43
C GLY A 103 -22.28 0.58 -7.74
N THR A 104 -21.76 1.79 -7.96
CA THR A 104 -21.93 2.49 -9.25
C THR A 104 -21.14 1.78 -10.35
N GLU A 105 -21.79 1.48 -11.47
CA GLU A 105 -21.09 1.04 -12.68
C GLU A 105 -20.41 2.23 -13.36
N VAL A 106 -19.11 2.11 -13.60
CA VAL A 106 -18.29 3.16 -14.23
C VAL A 106 -17.78 2.64 -15.56
N PRO A 107 -17.96 3.39 -16.67
CA PRO A 107 -17.42 3.01 -17.97
C PRO A 107 -15.90 2.86 -17.92
N GLN A 108 -15.35 1.93 -18.73
CA GLN A 108 -13.89 1.70 -18.76
C GLN A 108 -13.10 2.94 -19.20
N SER A 109 -13.69 3.81 -20.02
CA SER A 109 -13.10 5.10 -20.41
C SER A 109 -12.80 6.02 -19.24
N ASP A 110 -13.57 5.89 -18.16
CA ASP A 110 -13.51 6.73 -16.98
C ASP A 110 -12.69 6.09 -15.83
N MET A 111 -12.00 4.99 -16.15
CA MET A 111 -11.17 4.27 -15.22
C MET A 111 -9.68 4.58 -15.44
N GLU A 112 -9.00 5.02 -14.40
CA GLU A 112 -7.57 5.29 -14.40
C GLU A 112 -6.76 4.13 -13.80
N VAL A 113 -5.54 3.93 -14.32
CA VAL A 113 -4.61 2.94 -13.76
C VAL A 113 -4.22 3.34 -12.35
N MET A 114 -4.36 2.42 -11.40
CA MET A 114 -3.92 2.63 -10.03
C MET A 114 -2.39 2.73 -9.98
N THR A 115 -1.88 3.94 -9.84
CA THR A 115 -0.43 4.24 -9.77
C THR A 115 0.04 4.37 -8.33
N THR A 116 -0.70 5.08 -7.48
CA THR A 116 -0.36 5.27 -6.07
C THR A 116 -1.38 4.58 -5.18
N MET A 117 -0.94 4.07 -4.03
CA MET A 117 -1.85 3.56 -3.02
C MET A 117 -2.66 4.72 -2.43
N SER A 118 -3.96 4.51 -2.24
CA SER A 118 -4.79 5.36 -1.38
C SER A 118 -4.28 5.28 0.07
N VAL A 119 -4.62 6.30 0.88
CA VAL A 119 -4.36 6.25 2.32
C VAL A 119 -5.04 5.04 2.95
N LYS A 120 -4.35 4.39 3.86
CA LYS A 120 -4.80 3.19 4.56
C LYS A 120 -4.34 3.21 6.01
N SER A 121 -5.07 2.47 6.83
CA SER A 121 -4.71 2.20 8.21
C SER A 121 -4.91 0.73 8.55
N ILE A 122 -4.30 0.31 9.64
CA ILE A 122 -4.51 -0.98 10.27
C ILE A 122 -4.38 -0.83 11.77
N ILE A 123 -5.33 -1.41 12.52
CA ILE A 123 -5.26 -1.53 13.96
C ILE A 123 -4.41 -2.76 14.29
N THR A 124 -3.40 -2.59 15.13
CA THR A 124 -2.53 -3.69 15.59
C THR A 124 -2.75 -4.04 17.06
N PHE A 125 -3.44 -3.19 17.79
CA PHE A 125 -3.86 -3.41 19.17
C PHE A 125 -5.09 -2.53 19.50
N PRO A 126 -6.08 -3.06 20.23
CA PRO A 126 -6.21 -4.43 20.68
C PRO A 126 -6.48 -5.43 19.54
N GLN A 127 -6.29 -6.71 19.80
CA GLN A 127 -6.69 -7.75 18.85
C GLN A 127 -8.20 -8.01 18.95
N THR A 128 -8.77 -8.50 17.86
CA THR A 128 -10.19 -8.90 17.83
C THR A 128 -10.49 -9.92 18.94
N GLY A 129 -11.60 -9.69 19.66
CA GLY A 129 -12.05 -10.56 20.73
C GLY A 129 -11.41 -10.32 22.10
N VAL A 130 -10.56 -9.29 22.24
CA VAL A 130 -10.02 -8.90 23.54
C VAL A 130 -11.13 -8.35 24.44
N GLN A 131 -11.06 -8.62 25.73
CA GLN A 131 -11.92 -8.02 26.75
C GLN A 131 -11.14 -6.92 27.48
N VAL A 132 -11.76 -5.74 27.60
CA VAL A 132 -11.19 -4.58 28.30
C VAL A 132 -12.23 -4.02 29.28
N PRO A 133 -11.81 -3.38 30.38
CA PRO A 133 -12.75 -2.74 31.31
C PRO A 133 -13.56 -1.64 30.62
N ALA A 134 -14.86 -1.58 30.96
CA ALA A 134 -15.69 -0.42 30.62
C ALA A 134 -15.33 0.78 31.51
N ASN A 135 -15.58 2.00 31.00
CA ASN A 135 -15.32 3.26 31.67
C ASN A 135 -13.84 3.53 32.04
N GLU A 136 -12.91 2.76 31.46
CA GLU A 136 -11.47 3.00 31.62
C GLU A 136 -10.83 3.31 30.26
N PRO A 137 -9.79 4.14 30.22
CA PRO A 137 -9.04 4.41 28.99
C PRO A 137 -8.38 3.12 28.44
N THR A 138 -8.71 2.76 27.24
CA THR A 138 -8.09 1.65 26.51
C THR A 138 -7.25 2.20 25.37
N GLU A 139 -5.97 1.85 25.33
CA GLU A 139 -5.12 2.21 24.18
C GLU A 139 -5.57 1.46 22.92
N VAL A 140 -5.71 2.20 21.83
CA VAL A 140 -5.82 1.67 20.46
C VAL A 140 -4.62 2.17 19.69
N ARG A 141 -3.95 1.29 18.96
CA ARG A 141 -2.77 1.68 18.18
C ARG A 141 -2.65 0.89 16.89
N GLY A 142 -1.91 1.46 15.96
CA GLY A 142 -1.71 0.83 14.68
C GLY A 142 -0.70 1.55 13.79
N HIS A 143 -0.84 1.30 12.52
CA HIS A 143 -0.04 1.93 11.47
C HIS A 143 -0.96 2.54 10.42
N ALA A 144 -0.51 3.65 9.83
CA ALA A 144 -1.15 4.29 8.70
C ALA A 144 -0.10 4.63 7.64
N TRP A 145 -0.49 4.64 6.38
CA TRP A 145 0.41 4.96 5.27
C TRP A 145 -0.37 5.51 4.07
N ALA A 146 0.33 6.21 3.21
CA ALA A 146 -0.18 6.72 1.95
C ALA A 146 0.80 6.42 0.82
N GLY A 147 0.31 6.30 -0.39
CA GLY A 147 1.14 6.14 -1.59
C GLY A 147 1.78 7.44 -2.06
N LYS A 148 1.31 8.58 -1.57
CA LYS A 148 1.84 9.91 -1.89
C LYS A 148 1.75 10.80 -0.66
N GLY A 149 2.91 11.27 -0.20
CA GLY A 149 3.00 12.09 1.02
C GLY A 149 2.82 11.28 2.31
N ASP A 150 2.67 11.99 3.40
CA ASP A 150 2.43 11.45 4.72
C ASP A 150 0.94 11.47 5.07
N VAL A 151 0.53 10.63 6.04
CA VAL A 151 -0.81 10.68 6.61
C VAL A 151 -0.91 11.93 7.48
N ALA A 152 -1.90 12.78 7.19
CA ALA A 152 -2.06 14.07 7.87
C ALA A 152 -2.85 13.95 9.19
N ALA A 153 -3.84 13.05 9.24
CA ALA A 153 -4.73 12.85 10.38
C ALA A 153 -5.11 11.36 10.49
N MET A 154 -5.38 10.92 11.71
CA MET A 154 -5.75 9.54 12.01
C MET A 154 -6.90 9.50 13.01
N PRO A 155 -8.15 9.59 12.55
CA PRO A 155 -9.33 9.52 13.42
C PRO A 155 -9.66 8.07 13.80
N VAL A 156 -10.16 7.87 15.03
CA VAL A 156 -10.62 6.58 15.56
C VAL A 156 -12.05 6.71 16.05
N SER A 157 -12.91 5.77 15.72
CA SER A 157 -14.32 5.70 16.16
C SER A 157 -14.60 4.38 16.88
N ILE A 158 -15.51 4.42 17.87
CA ILE A 158 -16.03 3.27 18.61
C ILE A 158 -17.56 3.13 18.49
N ASP A 159 -18.17 3.95 17.66
CA ASP A 159 -19.63 4.08 17.51
C ASP A 159 -20.06 4.07 16.03
N PHE A 160 -19.40 3.25 15.23
CA PHE A 160 -19.66 3.08 13.79
C PHE A 160 -19.53 4.39 12.99
N GLY A 161 -18.58 5.24 13.37
CA GLY A 161 -18.27 6.48 12.65
C GLY A 161 -19.17 7.66 12.97
N GLN A 162 -19.98 7.59 14.04
CA GLN A 162 -20.81 8.71 14.46
C GLN A 162 -19.98 9.80 15.14
N THR A 163 -19.00 9.40 15.94
CA THR A 163 -18.01 10.30 16.52
C THR A 163 -16.58 9.80 16.28
N TRP A 164 -15.66 10.75 16.26
CA TRP A 164 -14.26 10.46 15.97
C TRP A 164 -13.33 11.13 16.97
N THR A 165 -12.37 10.36 17.47
CA THR A 165 -11.28 10.83 18.34
C THR A 165 -10.01 10.87 17.52
N GLU A 166 -9.31 12.00 17.54
CA GLU A 166 -8.02 12.15 16.85
C GLU A 166 -6.92 11.33 17.57
N ALA A 167 -6.27 10.45 16.82
CA ALA A 167 -5.13 9.70 17.31
C ALA A 167 -3.83 10.53 17.21
N LYS A 168 -2.91 10.31 18.12
CA LYS A 168 -1.56 10.83 18.01
C LYS A 168 -0.80 10.06 16.94
N LEU A 169 -0.45 10.75 15.86
CA LEU A 169 0.31 10.23 14.74
C LEU A 169 1.80 10.55 14.93
N GLU A 170 2.66 9.54 14.78
CA GLU A 170 4.11 9.72 14.77
C GLU A 170 4.59 10.08 13.35
N PRO A 171 5.68 10.86 13.22
CA PRO A 171 6.27 11.09 11.89
C PRO A 171 6.69 9.79 11.20
N ALA A 172 6.58 9.75 9.88
CA ALA A 172 7.16 8.66 9.11
C ALA A 172 8.69 8.65 9.28
N PRO A 173 9.33 7.50 9.54
CA PRO A 173 10.77 7.42 9.69
C PRO A 173 11.53 7.70 8.38
N ASN A 174 10.89 7.53 7.25
CA ASN A 174 11.37 7.91 5.91
C ASN A 174 10.19 7.96 4.94
N LYS A 175 10.41 8.49 3.73
CA LYS A 175 9.40 8.58 2.67
C LYS A 175 8.81 7.21 2.37
N PHE A 176 7.49 7.12 2.27
CA PHE A 176 6.69 5.90 2.08
C PHE A 176 6.69 4.89 3.23
N ALA A 177 7.34 5.19 4.37
CA ALA A 177 7.25 4.32 5.53
C ALA A 177 5.90 4.47 6.24
N TRP A 178 5.55 3.45 6.97
CA TRP A 178 4.37 3.46 7.81
C TRP A 178 4.57 4.38 9.00
N GLN A 179 3.54 5.19 9.30
CA GLN A 179 3.46 6.03 10.48
C GLN A 179 2.76 5.26 11.58
N ARG A 180 3.32 5.26 12.78
CA ARG A 180 2.65 4.71 13.96
C ARG A 180 1.64 5.71 14.48
N TRP A 181 0.54 5.20 15.00
CA TRP A 181 -0.46 6.03 15.67
C TRP A 181 -0.98 5.36 16.94
N ARG A 182 -1.49 6.19 17.86
CA ARG A 182 -2.08 5.75 19.12
C ARG A 182 -3.23 6.67 19.49
N ALA A 183 -4.29 6.09 20.02
CA ALA A 183 -5.41 6.80 20.64
C ALA A 183 -5.78 6.11 21.96
N ASN A 184 -6.37 6.85 22.89
CA ASN A 184 -7.07 6.29 24.03
C ASN A 184 -8.56 6.47 23.79
N VAL A 185 -9.31 5.39 23.88
CA VAL A 185 -10.77 5.38 23.81
C VAL A 185 -11.34 4.87 25.13
N THR A 186 -12.49 5.35 25.52
CA THR A 186 -13.20 4.88 26.72
C THR A 186 -14.53 4.28 26.27
N LEU A 187 -14.73 2.99 26.54
CA LEU A 187 -15.98 2.30 26.26
C LEU A 187 -16.99 2.64 27.36
N PRO A 188 -18.15 3.26 27.05
CA PRO A 188 -19.03 3.84 28.07
C PRO A 188 -19.76 2.81 28.92
N GLU A 189 -19.95 1.59 28.45
CA GLU A 189 -20.67 0.51 29.16
C GLU A 189 -20.17 -0.86 28.72
N ALA A 190 -20.58 -1.91 29.39
CA ALA A 190 -20.30 -3.28 28.98
C ALA A 190 -21.10 -3.64 27.71
N GLY A 191 -20.39 -4.16 26.69
CA GLY A 191 -21.00 -4.48 25.42
C GLY A 191 -19.99 -4.95 24.38
N TYR A 192 -20.46 -5.09 23.16
CA TYR A 192 -19.62 -5.37 21.99
C TYR A 192 -19.35 -4.06 21.25
N TYR A 193 -18.11 -3.81 20.95
CA TYR A 193 -17.67 -2.61 20.22
C TYR A 193 -16.84 -2.97 19.00
N GLU A 194 -17.07 -2.25 17.91
CA GLU A 194 -16.15 -2.24 16.77
C GLU A 194 -15.34 -0.95 16.81
N VAL A 195 -14.03 -1.08 16.68
CA VAL A 195 -13.14 0.06 16.59
C VAL A 195 -12.76 0.28 15.13
N TRP A 196 -13.02 1.47 14.64
CA TRP A 196 -12.72 1.90 13.28
C TRP A 196 -11.57 2.92 13.29
N ALA A 197 -10.71 2.84 12.26
CA ALA A 197 -9.54 3.71 12.15
C ALA A 197 -9.16 3.95 10.67
#